data_232dbed03b101517829539b9b79de5ea
#
_entry.id   232dbed03b101517829539b9b79de5ea
#
_cell.length_a   1.000
_cell.length_b   1.000
_cell.length_c   1.000
_cell.angle_alpha   90.00
_cell.angle_beta   90.00
_cell.angle_gamma   90.00
#
_symmetry.space_group_name_H-M   'P 1'
#
loop_
_entity.id
_entity.type
_entity.pdbx_description
1 polymer ?
#
loop_
_entity_poly.entity_id
_entity_poly.type
_entity_poly.pdbx_seq_one_letter_code
_entity_poly.pdbx_strand_id
1 'polypeptide(L)'
;MRSTTTIVALVTASVTATTLAQTTQPEPSVFRVPGGVEFTLNNAGASDYLFNWSDAGGAFVDEVDPTFILTAGETYLFRRLTGAHPFVITDDTLEVTGGDGTYRRVTTDGAVIDAATLKPIDAFTADPAPTDDFIEWTPSADDVGQYYYTCRVTGHRGMTGSIIVEAADACRADLDGDGDLTIFDFLAFQNLFDTGDPLADFDGDGELTLFDFLAFQNEFDGGCP
;
A
#
# COMPACT_ATOMS: atom_id res chain seq x y z
N MET A 1 -38.61 -20.35 -54.29
CA MET A 1 -38.48 -19.44 -53.13
C MET A 1 -37.39 -19.97 -52.23
N ARG A 2 -36.27 -19.30 -52.13
CA ARG A 2 -35.16 -19.69 -51.21
C ARG A 2 -35.27 -18.79 -49.99
N SER A 3 -35.50 -19.39 -48.86
CA SER A 3 -35.53 -18.69 -47.55
C SER A 3 -34.10 -18.45 -47.06
N THR A 4 -33.73 -17.21 -46.90
CA THR A 4 -32.43 -16.81 -46.33
C THR A 4 -32.62 -16.62 -44.82
N THR A 5 -32.06 -17.53 -44.04
CA THR A 5 -32.05 -17.43 -42.58
C THR A 5 -30.85 -16.53 -42.18
N THR A 6 -31.15 -15.35 -41.67
CA THR A 6 -30.11 -14.46 -41.11
C THR A 6 -29.85 -14.88 -39.66
N ILE A 7 -28.62 -15.34 -39.39
CA ILE A 7 -28.15 -15.61 -38.04
C ILE A 7 -27.61 -14.31 -37.49
N VAL A 8 -28.29 -13.75 -36.48
CA VAL A 8 -27.79 -12.62 -35.67
C VAL A 8 -26.91 -13.19 -34.58
N ALA A 9 -25.61 -13.03 -34.70
CA ALA A 9 -24.69 -13.34 -33.64
C ALA A 9 -24.80 -12.30 -32.53
N LEU A 10 -25.25 -12.71 -31.37
CA LEU A 10 -25.25 -11.88 -30.17
C LEU A 10 -23.84 -11.86 -29.60
N VAL A 11 -23.13 -10.77 -29.82
CA VAL A 11 -21.82 -10.53 -29.15
C VAL A 11 -22.14 -10.08 -27.73
N THR A 12 -22.03 -10.98 -26.77
CA THR A 12 -22.02 -10.64 -25.35
C THR A 12 -20.65 -10.08 -25.00
N ALA A 13 -20.55 -8.76 -24.83
CA ALA A 13 -19.37 -8.15 -24.25
C ALA A 13 -19.30 -8.56 -22.76
N SER A 14 -18.33 -9.38 -22.42
CA SER A 14 -17.98 -9.66 -21.02
C SER A 14 -17.36 -8.39 -20.46
N VAL A 15 -18.08 -7.69 -19.59
CA VAL A 15 -17.50 -6.63 -18.75
C VAL A 15 -16.74 -7.34 -17.65
N THR A 16 -15.42 -7.43 -17.78
CA THR A 16 -14.57 -7.81 -16.65
C THR A 16 -14.67 -6.68 -15.63
N ALA A 17 -15.31 -6.94 -14.51
CA ALA A 17 -15.31 -6.00 -13.39
C ALA A 17 -13.88 -5.99 -12.82
N THR A 18 -13.15 -4.90 -13.07
CA THR A 18 -11.91 -4.62 -12.34
C THR A 18 -12.32 -4.44 -10.88
N THR A 19 -11.92 -5.35 -10.02
CA THR A 19 -12.06 -5.20 -8.57
C THR A 19 -11.16 -4.03 -8.17
N LEU A 20 -11.77 -2.93 -7.73
CA LEU A 20 -11.01 -1.83 -7.15
C LEU A 20 -10.32 -2.32 -5.88
N ALA A 21 -9.05 -1.97 -5.71
CA ALA A 21 -8.29 -2.30 -4.52
C ALA A 21 -9.00 -1.72 -3.26
N GLN A 22 -9.03 -2.52 -2.20
CA GLN A 22 -9.75 -2.17 -0.98
C GLN A 22 -8.92 -2.49 0.26
N THR A 23 -9.12 -1.73 1.32
CA THR A 23 -8.56 -2.02 2.64
C THR A 23 -9.09 -3.35 3.15
N THR A 24 -8.18 -4.17 3.66
CA THR A 24 -8.50 -5.39 4.41
C THR A 24 -8.02 -5.24 5.86
N GLN A 25 -8.70 -5.93 6.78
CA GLN A 25 -8.37 -5.91 8.20
C GLN A 25 -7.96 -7.32 8.65
N PRO A 26 -6.67 -7.71 8.53
CA PRO A 26 -6.20 -9.04 8.88
C PRO A 26 -6.30 -9.32 10.39
N GLU A 27 -6.17 -8.29 11.23
CA GLU A 27 -6.27 -8.36 12.69
C GLU A 27 -6.97 -7.11 13.22
N PRO A 28 -7.48 -7.11 14.46
CA PRO A 28 -8.05 -5.92 15.07
C PRO A 28 -7.05 -4.76 15.06
N SER A 29 -7.48 -3.58 14.60
CA SER A 29 -6.67 -2.36 14.46
C SER A 29 -5.45 -2.48 13.54
N VAL A 30 -5.38 -3.53 12.70
CA VAL A 30 -4.35 -3.71 11.67
C VAL A 30 -5.01 -3.65 10.30
N PHE A 31 -4.59 -2.73 9.45
CA PHE A 31 -5.21 -2.48 8.15
C PHE A 31 -4.17 -2.56 7.04
N ARG A 32 -4.37 -3.45 6.09
CA ARG A 32 -3.66 -3.45 4.80
C ARG A 32 -4.39 -2.52 3.87
N VAL A 33 -3.74 -1.43 3.48
CA VAL A 33 -4.36 -0.33 2.74
C VAL A 33 -3.79 -0.27 1.33
N PRO A 34 -4.64 -0.21 0.30
CA PRO A 34 -4.18 -0.08 -1.08
C PRO A 34 -3.55 1.29 -1.33
N GLY A 35 -2.76 1.40 -2.38
CA GLY A 35 -2.21 2.67 -2.84
C GLY A 35 -3.26 3.68 -3.26
N GLY A 36 -2.86 4.96 -3.28
CA GLY A 36 -3.71 6.08 -3.63
C GLY A 36 -4.66 6.54 -2.53
N VAL A 37 -4.56 5.98 -1.32
CA VAL A 37 -5.40 6.38 -0.18
C VAL A 37 -4.88 7.65 0.48
N GLU A 38 -5.80 8.58 0.75
CA GLU A 38 -5.59 9.74 1.61
C GLU A 38 -6.11 9.43 3.02
N PHE A 39 -5.21 9.44 4.00
CA PHE A 39 -5.54 9.42 5.42
C PHE A 39 -5.72 10.84 5.93
N THR A 40 -6.85 11.12 6.56
CA THR A 40 -7.02 12.36 7.32
C THR A 40 -6.87 12.07 8.81
N LEU A 41 -6.04 12.88 9.48
CA LEU A 41 -5.68 12.71 10.88
C LEU A 41 -6.31 13.78 11.75
N ASN A 42 -6.98 13.32 12.80
CA ASN A 42 -7.45 14.14 13.93
C ASN A 42 -6.80 13.61 15.21
N ASN A 43 -7.22 14.07 16.37
CA ASN A 43 -6.70 13.59 17.66
C ASN A 43 -7.78 13.54 18.74
N ALA A 44 -7.63 12.61 19.68
CA ALA A 44 -8.40 12.53 20.90
C ALA A 44 -7.58 13.08 22.07
N GLY A 45 -7.64 14.40 22.26
CA GLY A 45 -6.79 15.07 23.26
C GLY A 45 -5.30 14.91 22.94
N ALA A 46 -4.50 14.52 23.94
CA ALA A 46 -3.07 14.29 23.84
C ALA A 46 -2.70 12.80 23.96
N SER A 47 -3.68 11.91 23.80
CA SER A 47 -3.49 10.47 24.00
C SER A 47 -3.40 9.70 22.68
N ASP A 48 -4.21 10.06 21.67
CA ASP A 48 -4.36 9.23 20.49
C ASP A 48 -4.49 10.07 19.22
N TYR A 49 -4.00 9.55 18.08
CA TYR A 49 -4.42 9.97 16.75
C TYR A 49 -5.68 9.22 16.34
N LEU A 50 -6.54 9.91 15.61
CA LEU A 50 -7.75 9.37 14.99
C LEU A 50 -7.59 9.44 13.48
N PHE A 51 -7.58 8.30 12.83
CA PHE A 51 -7.43 8.21 11.38
C PHE A 51 -8.77 7.98 10.70
N ASN A 52 -8.96 8.64 9.57
CA ASN A 52 -10.10 8.44 8.70
C ASN A 52 -9.60 8.27 7.27
N TRP A 53 -10.17 7.31 6.54
CA TRP A 53 -9.95 7.12 5.10
C TRP A 53 -11.12 6.39 4.48
N SER A 54 -11.12 6.31 3.15
CA SER A 54 -12.11 5.53 2.41
C SER A 54 -11.51 4.99 1.12
N ASP A 55 -11.96 3.81 0.73
CA ASP A 55 -11.64 3.16 -0.53
C ASP A 55 -12.82 2.32 -1.03
N ALA A 56 -12.58 1.38 -1.96
CA ALA A 56 -13.63 0.50 -2.47
C ALA A 56 -14.24 -0.43 -1.41
N GLY A 57 -13.53 -0.68 -0.30
CA GLY A 57 -14.00 -1.48 0.84
C GLY A 57 -14.96 -0.74 1.76
N GLY A 58 -14.97 0.59 1.69
CA GLY A 58 -15.84 1.42 2.52
C GLY A 58 -15.14 2.62 3.14
N ALA A 59 -15.73 3.16 4.22
CA ALA A 59 -15.19 4.25 5.01
C ALA A 59 -14.77 3.74 6.39
N PHE A 60 -13.58 4.11 6.81
CA PHE A 60 -13.00 3.87 8.13
C PHE A 60 -12.96 5.21 8.86
N VAL A 61 -13.51 5.26 10.06
CA VAL A 61 -13.77 6.53 10.75
C VAL A 61 -13.31 6.44 12.20
N ASP A 62 -12.48 7.42 12.59
CA ASP A 62 -11.96 7.55 13.95
C ASP A 62 -11.24 6.29 14.46
N GLU A 63 -10.50 5.63 13.56
CA GLU A 63 -9.64 4.51 13.92
C GLU A 63 -8.49 5.01 14.83
N VAL A 64 -8.41 4.43 16.03
CA VAL A 64 -7.50 4.88 17.08
C VAL A 64 -6.13 4.22 16.92
N ASP A 65 -5.10 5.03 16.67
CA ASP A 65 -3.70 4.61 16.53
C ASP A 65 -3.52 3.26 15.79
N PRO A 66 -4.11 3.10 14.58
CA PRO A 66 -4.07 1.83 13.85
C PRO A 66 -2.66 1.46 13.41
N THR A 67 -2.43 0.17 13.21
CA THR A 67 -1.28 -0.31 12.45
C THR A 67 -1.63 -0.38 10.98
N PHE A 68 -0.83 0.26 10.13
CA PHE A 68 -0.97 0.19 8.69
C PHE A 68 0.02 -0.79 8.07
N ILE A 69 -0.43 -1.57 7.11
CA ILE A 69 0.40 -2.36 6.20
C ILE A 69 0.29 -1.68 4.84
N LEU A 70 1.40 -1.12 4.38
CA LEU A 70 1.55 -0.39 3.12
C LEU A 70 2.43 -1.19 2.17
N THR A 71 2.26 -1.00 0.87
CA THR A 71 3.02 -1.69 -0.17
C THR A 71 4.06 -0.73 -0.76
N ALA A 72 5.30 -1.17 -0.90
CA ALA A 72 6.35 -0.41 -1.59
C ALA A 72 5.95 -0.16 -3.05
N GLY A 73 6.29 1.02 -3.58
CA GLY A 73 5.88 1.46 -4.93
C GLY A 73 4.53 2.18 -4.98
N GLU A 74 3.69 2.00 -3.97
CA GLU A 74 2.39 2.64 -3.87
C GLU A 74 2.46 3.98 -3.14
N THR A 75 1.61 4.95 -3.51
CA THR A 75 1.59 6.30 -2.92
C THR A 75 0.51 6.42 -1.86
N TYR A 76 0.86 7.01 -0.73
CA TYR A 76 -0.03 7.27 0.41
C TYR A 76 0.07 8.72 0.84
N LEU A 77 -1.08 9.33 1.17
CA LEU A 77 -1.16 10.72 1.61
C LEU A 77 -1.65 10.78 3.07
N PHE A 78 -0.85 11.35 3.97
CA PHE A 78 -1.20 11.57 5.36
C PHE A 78 -1.45 13.06 5.59
N ARG A 79 -2.71 13.45 5.73
CA ARG A 79 -3.13 14.84 5.90
C ARG A 79 -3.65 15.09 7.30
N ARG A 80 -3.01 16.00 8.02
CA ARG A 80 -3.42 16.40 9.35
C ARG A 80 -4.51 17.48 9.30
N LEU A 81 -5.58 17.32 10.08
CA LEU A 81 -6.69 18.27 10.14
C LEU A 81 -6.59 19.26 11.31
N THR A 82 -5.75 18.97 12.32
CA THR A 82 -5.63 19.81 13.53
C THR A 82 -4.18 20.22 13.78
N GLY A 83 -3.97 21.45 14.31
CA GLY A 83 -2.67 22.10 14.42
C GLY A 83 -1.79 21.70 15.61
N ALA A 84 -2.33 21.07 16.64
CA ALA A 84 -1.67 21.00 17.94
C ALA A 84 -0.70 19.82 18.15
N HIS A 85 -0.69 18.82 17.25
CA HIS A 85 0.04 17.57 17.41
C HIS A 85 0.88 17.27 16.17
N PRO A 86 2.15 17.67 16.14
CA PRO A 86 3.06 17.35 15.02
C PRO A 86 3.11 15.86 14.76
N PHE A 87 2.87 15.47 13.51
CA PHE A 87 2.88 14.08 13.05
C PHE A 87 4.18 13.78 12.31
N VAL A 88 4.83 12.69 12.64
CA VAL A 88 6.09 12.25 12.05
C VAL A 88 6.02 10.77 11.76
N ILE A 89 6.57 10.35 10.63
CA ILE A 89 6.84 8.94 10.32
C ILE A 89 8.35 8.69 10.44
N THR A 90 8.75 7.68 11.19
CA THR A 90 10.15 7.35 11.51
C THR A 90 10.32 5.85 11.70
N ASP A 91 11.53 5.34 11.60
CA ASP A 91 11.88 3.95 11.96
C ASP A 91 12.26 3.78 13.45
N ASP A 92 12.20 4.85 14.24
CA ASP A 92 12.52 4.83 15.68
C ASP A 92 11.35 5.27 16.56
N THR A 93 10.82 4.35 17.37
CA THR A 93 9.79 4.65 18.39
C THR A 93 10.29 5.58 19.49
N LEU A 94 11.60 5.70 19.67
CA LEU A 94 12.22 6.51 20.71
C LEU A 94 12.53 7.93 20.25
N GLU A 95 12.19 8.32 19.04
CA GLU A 95 12.47 9.65 18.49
C GLU A 95 12.02 10.77 19.43
N VAL A 96 10.84 10.64 20.04
CA VAL A 96 10.31 11.63 21.00
C VAL A 96 11.15 11.70 22.29
N THR A 97 11.92 10.67 22.60
CA THR A 97 12.72 10.55 23.84
C THR A 97 14.20 10.77 23.63
N GLY A 98 14.62 11.08 22.40
CA GLY A 98 16.01 11.29 22.06
C GLY A 98 16.77 10.00 21.84
N GLY A 99 16.23 9.09 21.03
CA GLY A 99 16.78 7.81 20.62
C GLY A 99 18.30 7.77 20.43
N ASP A 100 18.84 6.73 19.87
CA ASP A 100 20.29 6.56 19.70
C ASP A 100 20.92 7.49 18.62
N GLY A 101 20.08 8.31 17.95
CA GLY A 101 20.50 9.25 16.92
C GLY A 101 20.69 8.64 15.54
N THR A 102 20.38 7.34 15.37
CA THR A 102 20.45 6.62 14.10
C THR A 102 19.08 6.19 13.63
N TYR A 103 18.26 7.14 13.19
CA TYR A 103 16.91 6.87 12.71
C TYR A 103 16.67 7.49 11.34
N ARG A 104 15.77 6.88 10.59
CA ARG A 104 15.27 7.40 9.32
C ARG A 104 13.92 8.07 9.52
N ARG A 105 13.61 9.04 8.71
CA ARG A 105 12.34 9.77 8.73
C ARG A 105 11.82 9.98 7.32
N VAL A 106 10.52 9.88 7.18
CA VAL A 106 9.82 10.30 5.96
C VAL A 106 9.64 11.82 6.00
N THR A 107 10.08 12.50 4.94
CA THR A 107 9.89 13.94 4.77
C THR A 107 8.53 14.26 4.15
N THR A 108 8.14 15.54 4.13
CA THR A 108 6.85 15.95 3.54
C THR A 108 6.77 15.71 2.04
N ASP A 109 7.92 15.61 1.36
CA ASP A 109 8.02 15.24 -0.05
C ASP A 109 8.23 13.74 -0.29
N GLY A 110 8.05 12.93 0.76
CA GLY A 110 8.09 11.47 0.68
C GLY A 110 9.48 10.85 0.66
N ALA A 111 10.56 11.65 0.71
CA ALA A 111 11.90 11.08 0.79
C ALA A 111 12.13 10.46 2.16
N VAL A 112 12.71 9.23 2.18
CA VAL A 112 13.18 8.61 3.42
C VAL A 112 14.64 8.97 3.61
N ILE A 113 14.93 9.69 4.68
CA ILE A 113 16.25 10.26 4.94
C ILE A 113 16.76 9.87 6.32
N ASP A 114 18.08 9.78 6.44
CA ASP A 114 18.75 9.65 7.73
C ASP A 114 18.60 10.95 8.52
N ALA A 115 17.89 10.89 9.64
CA ALA A 115 17.50 12.04 10.41
C ALA A 115 18.56 12.56 11.40
N ALA A 116 19.71 11.88 11.51
CA ALA A 116 20.78 12.25 12.46
C ALA A 116 21.29 13.69 12.29
N THR A 117 21.12 14.28 11.10
CA THR A 117 21.60 15.63 10.77
C THR A 117 20.50 16.64 10.48
N LEU A 118 19.24 16.22 10.47
CA LEU A 118 18.12 17.05 10.06
C LEU A 118 17.39 17.64 11.26
N LYS A 119 17.21 18.95 11.23
CA LYS A 119 16.17 19.56 12.05
C LYS A 119 14.86 18.87 11.75
N PRO A 120 14.03 18.61 12.78
CA PRO A 120 12.66 18.16 12.55
C PRO A 120 12.07 19.03 11.46
N ILE A 121 11.52 18.41 10.43
CA ILE A 121 10.66 19.17 9.53
C ILE A 121 9.45 19.51 10.38
N ASP A 122 9.47 20.72 10.90
CA ASP A 122 8.37 21.28 11.69
C ASP A 122 7.18 21.62 10.77
N ALA A 123 6.97 20.80 9.72
CA ALA A 123 5.85 20.97 8.81
C ALA A 123 4.51 21.04 9.56
N PHE A 124 4.52 20.58 10.79
CA PHE A 124 3.33 20.48 11.63
C PHE A 124 3.37 21.39 12.87
N THR A 125 4.13 22.47 12.87
CA THR A 125 4.20 23.36 14.04
C THR A 125 3.24 24.53 13.98
N ALA A 126 2.65 24.82 12.84
CA ALA A 126 1.66 25.89 12.72
C ALA A 126 0.34 25.51 13.36
N ASP A 127 -0.18 26.36 14.22
CA ASP A 127 -1.53 26.25 14.77
C ASP A 127 -2.32 27.50 14.37
N PRO A 128 -3.40 27.40 13.58
CA PRO A 128 -3.94 26.18 12.97
C PRO A 128 -3.05 25.59 11.89
N ALA A 129 -3.11 24.28 11.71
CA ALA A 129 -2.42 23.61 10.61
C ALA A 129 -2.83 24.24 9.27
N PRO A 130 -1.88 24.55 8.39
CA PRO A 130 -2.23 24.86 7.01
C PRO A 130 -3.07 23.74 6.40
N THR A 131 -4.00 24.08 5.53
CA THR A 131 -4.84 23.09 4.86
C THR A 131 -4.06 22.12 3.95
N ASP A 132 -2.81 22.40 3.71
CA ASP A 132 -1.84 21.72 2.84
C ASP A 132 -0.76 20.99 3.66
N ASP A 133 -0.97 20.81 4.97
CA ASP A 133 -0.04 20.14 5.87
C ASP A 133 -0.22 18.62 5.76
N PHE A 134 0.65 17.98 4.97
CA PHE A 134 0.58 16.56 4.66
C PHE A 134 1.97 15.95 4.41
N ILE A 135 2.04 14.62 4.52
CA ILE A 135 3.13 13.80 4.00
C ILE A 135 2.57 12.99 2.83
N GLU A 136 3.16 13.14 1.65
CA GLU A 136 2.95 12.25 0.51
C GLU A 136 4.14 11.29 0.45
N TRP A 137 3.89 10.01 0.60
CA TRP A 137 4.94 9.01 0.69
C TRP A 137 4.70 7.86 -0.29
N THR A 138 5.68 7.61 -1.12
CA THR A 138 5.78 6.42 -1.98
C THR A 138 7.00 5.64 -1.49
N PRO A 139 6.84 4.72 -0.53
CA PRO A 139 7.96 3.91 -0.05
C PRO A 139 8.55 3.11 -1.21
N SER A 140 9.87 3.12 -1.32
CA SER A 140 10.62 2.34 -2.30
C SER A 140 10.88 0.92 -1.80
N ALA A 141 11.43 0.06 -2.64
CA ALA A 141 11.86 -1.28 -2.23
C ALA A 141 12.91 -1.25 -1.09
N ASP A 142 13.72 -0.19 -1.01
CA ASP A 142 14.71 0.01 0.06
C ASP A 142 14.07 0.42 1.39
N ASP A 143 12.80 0.81 1.38
CA ASP A 143 12.03 1.23 2.55
C ASP A 143 11.18 0.08 3.13
N VAL A 144 11.30 -1.14 2.61
CA VAL A 144 10.62 -2.31 3.17
C VAL A 144 11.07 -2.52 4.62
N GLY A 145 10.11 -2.56 5.55
CA GLY A 145 10.42 -2.70 6.96
C GLY A 145 9.39 -2.06 7.89
N GLN A 146 9.81 -1.87 9.13
CA GLN A 146 8.99 -1.32 10.20
C GLN A 146 9.24 0.18 10.35
N TYR A 147 8.16 0.94 10.32
CA TYR A 147 8.09 2.35 10.68
C TYR A 147 7.06 2.59 11.76
N TYR A 148 7.10 3.78 12.31
CA TYR A 148 6.16 4.25 13.34
C TYR A 148 5.74 5.67 13.00
N TYR A 149 4.52 6.01 13.32
CA TYR A 149 4.13 7.41 13.39
C TYR A 149 4.04 7.84 14.85
N THR A 150 4.34 9.09 15.12
CA THR A 150 4.35 9.60 16.49
C THR A 150 4.12 11.11 16.55
N CYS A 151 3.62 11.59 17.70
CA CYS A 151 3.55 13.00 18.03
C CYS A 151 4.87 13.47 18.66
N ARG A 152 5.40 14.59 18.17
CA ARG A 152 6.67 15.15 18.68
C ARG A 152 6.52 16.04 19.92
N VAL A 153 5.33 16.20 20.46
CA VAL A 153 5.14 16.93 21.72
C VAL A 153 5.56 16.07 22.89
N THR A 154 6.49 16.58 23.69
CA THR A 154 6.96 15.88 24.90
C THR A 154 5.77 15.55 25.83
N GLY A 155 5.65 14.29 26.19
CA GLY A 155 4.57 13.80 27.06
C GLY A 155 3.38 13.19 26.30
N HIS A 156 3.31 13.28 24.95
CA HIS A 156 2.23 12.74 24.13
C HIS A 156 2.54 11.33 23.59
N ARG A 157 3.25 10.52 24.34
CA ARG A 157 3.73 9.18 23.92
C ARG A 157 2.64 8.17 23.56
N GLY A 158 1.40 8.41 23.98
CA GLY A 158 0.26 7.59 23.59
C GLY A 158 -0.09 7.72 22.11
N MET A 159 0.20 8.87 21.52
CA MET A 159 -0.08 9.16 20.11
C MET A 159 0.99 8.53 19.20
N THR A 160 1.05 7.22 19.16
CA THR A 160 2.05 6.44 18.40
C THR A 160 1.45 5.15 17.90
N GLY A 161 1.62 4.85 16.63
CA GLY A 161 1.26 3.58 16.04
C GLY A 161 2.30 3.10 15.04
N SER A 162 2.02 1.99 14.37
CA SER A 162 2.96 1.29 13.50
C SER A 162 2.59 1.42 12.03
N ILE A 163 3.60 1.44 11.16
CA ILE A 163 3.47 1.25 9.72
C ILE A 163 4.44 0.13 9.33
N ILE A 164 3.93 -0.90 8.67
CA ILE A 164 4.72 -1.97 8.08
C ILE A 164 4.73 -1.73 6.58
N VAL A 165 5.89 -1.48 6.01
CA VAL A 165 6.06 -1.44 4.56
C VAL A 165 6.46 -2.83 4.10
N GLU A 166 5.58 -3.46 3.33
CA GLU A 166 5.87 -4.74 2.67
C GLU A 166 6.37 -4.47 1.25
N ALA A 167 7.15 -5.40 0.73
CA ALA A 167 7.49 -5.37 -0.69
C ALA A 167 6.20 -5.36 -1.52
N ALA A 168 6.20 -4.65 -2.64
CA ALA A 168 5.20 -4.93 -3.66
C ALA A 168 5.24 -6.45 -3.90
N ASP A 169 4.05 -7.07 -3.97
CA ASP A 169 4.03 -8.46 -4.43
C ASP A 169 4.81 -8.47 -5.73
N ALA A 170 5.93 -9.21 -5.72
CA ALA A 170 6.65 -9.39 -6.96
C ALA A 170 5.62 -9.85 -7.96
N CYS A 171 5.50 -9.11 -9.06
CA CYS A 171 4.54 -9.47 -10.10
C CYS A 171 4.76 -10.94 -10.45
N ARG A 172 3.90 -11.84 -9.97
CA ARG A 172 4.09 -13.28 -10.18
C ARG A 172 4.11 -13.62 -11.66
N ALA A 173 3.47 -12.78 -12.47
CA ALA A 173 3.45 -12.94 -13.91
C ALA A 173 4.75 -12.47 -14.61
N ASP A 174 5.59 -11.66 -13.93
CA ASP A 174 6.97 -11.32 -14.36
C ASP A 174 7.91 -12.47 -13.95
N LEU A 175 7.92 -13.51 -14.76
CA LEU A 175 8.64 -14.75 -14.47
C LEU A 175 10.11 -14.71 -14.86
N ASP A 176 10.51 -13.76 -15.71
CA ASP A 176 11.93 -13.56 -16.03
C ASP A 176 12.56 -12.45 -15.15
N GLY A 177 11.74 -11.67 -14.41
CA GLY A 177 12.18 -10.72 -13.38
C GLY A 177 12.76 -9.44 -13.96
N ASP A 178 12.41 -9.07 -15.19
CA ASP A 178 12.92 -7.86 -15.85
C ASP A 178 12.07 -6.61 -15.56
N GLY A 179 10.90 -6.77 -14.93
CA GLY A 179 9.96 -5.71 -14.54
C GLY A 179 8.93 -5.36 -15.59
N ASP A 180 9.00 -5.96 -16.77
CA ASP A 180 8.07 -5.74 -17.89
C ASP A 180 7.33 -7.04 -18.24
N LEU A 181 5.99 -7.02 -18.26
CA LEU A 181 5.20 -8.17 -18.70
C LEU A 181 5.27 -8.32 -20.24
N THR A 182 5.97 -9.33 -20.68
CA THR A 182 6.26 -9.57 -22.11
C THR A 182 5.98 -11.01 -22.52
N ILE A 183 6.19 -11.31 -23.81
CA ILE A 183 6.10 -12.69 -24.31
C ILE A 183 7.10 -13.64 -23.63
N PHE A 184 8.18 -13.11 -23.04
CA PHE A 184 9.20 -13.92 -22.38
C PHE A 184 8.67 -14.51 -21.07
N ASP A 185 7.83 -13.80 -20.33
CA ASP A 185 7.15 -14.31 -19.14
C ASP A 185 6.17 -15.43 -19.48
N PHE A 186 5.44 -15.25 -20.57
CA PHE A 186 4.57 -16.31 -21.06
C PHE A 186 5.36 -17.58 -21.43
N LEU A 187 6.51 -17.44 -22.07
CA LEU A 187 7.39 -18.56 -22.39
C LEU A 187 8.01 -19.17 -21.13
N ALA A 188 8.34 -18.35 -20.13
CA ALA A 188 8.80 -18.81 -18.83
C ALA A 188 7.72 -19.61 -18.11
N PHE A 189 6.46 -19.13 -18.09
CA PHE A 189 5.33 -19.87 -17.56
C PHE A 189 5.16 -21.23 -18.24
N GLN A 190 5.16 -21.28 -19.57
CA GLN A 190 5.05 -22.54 -20.30
C GLN A 190 6.15 -23.54 -19.92
N ASN A 191 7.38 -23.06 -19.78
CA ASN A 191 8.51 -23.93 -19.40
C ASN A 191 8.34 -24.47 -17.98
N LEU A 192 7.93 -23.63 -17.00
CA LEU A 192 7.64 -24.03 -15.64
C LEU A 192 6.50 -25.05 -15.58
N PHE A 193 5.43 -24.79 -16.31
CA PHE A 193 4.27 -25.69 -16.38
C PHE A 193 4.63 -27.05 -16.99
N ASP A 194 5.38 -27.07 -18.09
CA ASP A 194 5.82 -28.31 -18.78
C ASP A 194 6.78 -29.14 -17.92
N THR A 195 7.59 -28.51 -17.08
CA THR A 195 8.53 -29.18 -16.18
C THR A 195 7.90 -29.61 -14.86
N GLY A 196 6.67 -29.21 -14.58
CA GLY A 196 5.99 -29.47 -13.33
C GLY A 196 6.53 -28.66 -12.16
N ASP A 197 7.07 -27.45 -12.43
CA ASP A 197 7.62 -26.60 -11.38
C ASP A 197 6.48 -25.98 -10.56
N PRO A 198 6.55 -26.04 -9.21
CA PRO A 198 5.54 -25.43 -8.33
C PRO A 198 5.32 -23.93 -8.54
N LEU A 199 6.26 -23.20 -9.14
CA LEU A 199 6.08 -21.79 -9.48
C LEU A 199 5.00 -21.56 -10.55
N ALA A 200 4.63 -22.61 -11.29
CA ALA A 200 3.52 -22.56 -12.24
C ALA A 200 2.14 -22.78 -11.61
N ASP A 201 2.07 -23.11 -10.32
CA ASP A 201 0.83 -23.21 -9.55
C ASP A 201 0.31 -21.81 -9.20
N PHE A 202 -0.38 -21.19 -10.15
CA PHE A 202 -0.86 -19.82 -10.04
C PHE A 202 -2.17 -19.68 -9.27
N ASP A 203 -2.99 -20.73 -9.20
CA ASP A 203 -4.21 -20.70 -8.39
C ASP A 203 -4.00 -21.23 -6.96
N GLY A 204 -2.83 -21.82 -6.68
CA GLY A 204 -2.40 -22.23 -5.34
C GLY A 204 -3.07 -23.50 -4.83
N ASP A 205 -3.64 -24.33 -5.72
CA ASP A 205 -4.36 -25.56 -5.32
C ASP A 205 -3.43 -26.79 -5.19
N GLY A 206 -2.17 -26.67 -5.61
CA GLY A 206 -1.13 -27.69 -5.55
C GLY A 206 -1.14 -28.67 -6.74
N GLU A 207 -1.99 -28.47 -7.75
CA GLU A 207 -2.07 -29.25 -8.96
C GLU A 207 -1.84 -28.35 -10.19
N LEU A 208 -0.96 -28.73 -11.11
CA LEU A 208 -0.75 -27.96 -12.34
C LEU A 208 -1.82 -28.29 -13.37
N THR A 209 -2.73 -27.36 -13.60
CA THR A 209 -3.91 -27.52 -14.46
C THR A 209 -4.12 -26.34 -15.41
N LEU A 210 -5.18 -26.40 -16.22
CA LEU A 210 -5.60 -25.25 -17.03
C LEU A 210 -5.95 -24.02 -16.19
N PHE A 211 -6.33 -24.20 -14.95
CA PHE A 211 -6.71 -23.08 -14.07
C PHE A 211 -5.50 -22.22 -13.69
N ASP A 212 -4.31 -22.81 -13.56
CA ASP A 212 -3.07 -22.06 -13.38
C ASP A 212 -2.74 -21.17 -14.57
N PHE A 213 -2.93 -21.71 -15.78
CA PHE A 213 -2.78 -20.90 -16.99
C PHE A 213 -3.74 -19.72 -17.01
N LEU A 214 -5.00 -19.93 -16.62
CA LEU A 214 -5.99 -18.85 -16.56
C LEU A 214 -5.67 -17.85 -15.45
N ALA A 215 -5.15 -18.30 -14.30
CA ALA A 215 -4.69 -17.45 -13.22
C ALA A 215 -3.48 -16.61 -13.65
N PHE A 216 -2.45 -17.24 -14.26
CA PHE A 216 -1.33 -16.54 -14.85
C PHE A 216 -1.78 -15.48 -15.86
N GLN A 217 -2.68 -15.85 -16.80
CA GLN A 217 -3.18 -14.91 -17.82
C GLN A 217 -3.91 -13.72 -17.18
N ASN A 218 -4.67 -13.95 -16.13
CA ASN A 218 -5.36 -12.89 -15.39
C ASN A 218 -4.37 -11.91 -14.74
N GLU A 219 -3.31 -12.42 -14.11
CA GLU A 219 -2.26 -11.58 -13.51
C GLU A 219 -1.46 -10.85 -14.61
N PHE A 220 -1.13 -11.53 -15.69
CA PHE A 220 -0.43 -10.95 -16.84
C PHE A 220 -1.23 -9.83 -17.51
N ASP A 221 -2.54 -10.02 -17.75
CA ASP A 221 -3.42 -9.00 -18.36
C ASP A 221 -3.73 -7.85 -17.38
N GLY A 222 -3.70 -8.11 -16.08
CA GLY A 222 -3.89 -7.11 -15.03
C GLY A 222 -2.73 -6.13 -14.90
N GLY A 223 -1.56 -6.52 -15.39
CA GLY A 223 -0.31 -5.78 -15.22
C GLY A 223 0.30 -6.00 -13.84
N CYS A 224 1.57 -5.67 -13.71
CA CYS A 224 2.23 -5.57 -12.42
C CYS A 224 1.74 -4.32 -11.67
N PRO A 225 1.57 -4.35 -10.35
CA PRO A 225 1.23 -3.18 -9.55
C PRO A 225 2.33 -2.12 -9.59
#